data_5a9b7f31568e4f0dc7925c78f17078ae
#
_entry.id   5a9b7f31568e4f0dc7925c78f17078ae
#
_cell.length_a   1.000
_cell.length_b   1.000
_cell.length_c   1.000
_cell.angle_alpha   90.00
_cell.angle_beta   90.00
_cell.angle_gamma   90.00
#
_symmetry.space_group_name_H-M   'P 1'
#
loop_
_entity.id
_entity.type
_entity.pdbx_description
1 polymer ?
#
loop_
_entity_poly.entity_id
_entity_poly.type
_entity_poly.pdbx_seq_one_letter_code
_entity_poly.pdbx_strand_id
1 'polypeptide(L)'
;MKILLKNGLIYDGSLEKPKIGDIYLDNGKIKTIGNNLNMTVDEVIDCTNLIVSPGFIDSHSHNDFYVGSKDAILPFLKQGITTQIVGNCGFSAYGVSPDSQYKELVGGSLFKTTNAGSLNAYANRYRDKLIQNIVPLVGHGTTRISVNGMSSSPLTTEQFQEQL
;
A
#
# COMPACT_ATOMS: atom_id res chain seq x y z
N MET A 1 -3.39 -22.04 6.49
CA MET A 1 -4.25 -21.78 7.67
C MET A 1 -5.66 -21.55 7.19
N LYS A 2 -6.63 -22.25 7.82
CA LYS A 2 -8.06 -22.17 7.54
C LYS A 2 -8.75 -21.49 8.71
N ILE A 3 -9.54 -20.45 8.43
CA ILE A 3 -10.23 -19.65 9.46
C ILE A 3 -11.70 -19.58 9.11
N LEU A 4 -12.56 -19.70 10.10
CA LEU A 4 -13.99 -19.47 9.97
C LEU A 4 -14.41 -18.28 10.85
N LEU A 5 -14.83 -17.18 10.21
CA LEU A 5 -15.48 -16.06 10.88
C LEU A 5 -16.98 -16.39 10.97
N LYS A 6 -17.55 -16.37 12.17
CA LYS A 6 -18.97 -16.71 12.38
C LYS A 6 -19.82 -15.55 12.86
N ASN A 7 -21.06 -15.51 12.39
CA ASN A 7 -22.10 -14.62 12.90
C ASN A 7 -21.81 -13.11 12.72
N GLY A 8 -20.90 -12.73 11.81
CA GLY A 8 -20.55 -11.33 11.60
C GLY A 8 -21.58 -10.58 10.76
N LEU A 9 -21.76 -9.28 11.01
CA LEU A 9 -22.49 -8.40 10.13
C LEU A 9 -21.58 -8.00 8.96
N ILE A 10 -21.78 -8.62 7.81
CA ILE A 10 -20.88 -8.53 6.65
C ILE A 10 -21.24 -7.32 5.79
N TYR A 11 -20.26 -6.42 5.63
CA TYR A 11 -20.21 -5.36 4.65
C TYR A 11 -19.21 -5.75 3.57
N ASP A 12 -19.64 -6.18 2.41
CA ASP A 12 -18.77 -6.72 1.34
C ASP A 12 -18.25 -5.66 0.36
N GLY A 13 -18.60 -4.40 0.59
CA GLY A 13 -18.26 -3.29 -0.31
C GLY A 13 -19.24 -3.09 -1.47
N SER A 14 -20.27 -3.91 -1.59
CA SER A 14 -21.39 -3.68 -2.51
C SER A 14 -22.31 -2.59 -1.96
N LEU A 15 -23.22 -2.11 -2.78
CA LEU A 15 -24.27 -1.17 -2.34
C LEU A 15 -25.47 -1.89 -1.70
N GLU A 16 -25.41 -3.20 -1.54
CA GLU A 16 -26.46 -3.98 -0.90
C GLU A 16 -26.45 -3.81 0.62
N LYS A 17 -27.59 -4.09 1.24
CA LYS A 17 -27.70 -4.08 2.70
C LYS A 17 -26.81 -5.17 3.29
N PRO A 18 -26.06 -4.86 4.38
CA PRO A 18 -25.24 -5.86 5.08
C PRO A 18 -26.11 -7.00 5.61
N LYS A 19 -25.54 -8.18 5.67
CA LYS A 19 -26.20 -9.42 6.11
C LYS A 19 -25.36 -10.11 7.18
N ILE A 20 -26.03 -10.68 8.17
CA ILE A 20 -25.34 -11.58 9.12
C ILE A 20 -24.97 -12.85 8.38
N GLY A 21 -23.73 -13.31 8.57
CA GLY A 21 -23.25 -14.52 7.92
C GLY A 21 -21.88 -14.96 8.42
N ASP A 22 -21.41 -16.02 7.82
CA ASP A 22 -20.10 -16.62 8.09
C ASP A 22 -19.18 -16.45 6.88
N ILE A 23 -17.88 -16.35 7.11
CA ILE A 23 -16.87 -16.28 6.06
C ILE A 23 -15.81 -17.37 6.31
N TYR A 24 -15.62 -18.25 5.33
CA TYR A 24 -14.55 -19.23 5.35
C TYR A 24 -13.36 -18.73 4.54
N LEU A 25 -12.21 -18.71 5.22
CA LEU A 25 -10.91 -18.31 4.68
C LEU A 25 -9.99 -19.53 4.58
N ASP A 26 -9.30 -19.68 3.48
CA ASP A 26 -8.26 -20.69 3.30
C ASP A 26 -7.05 -20.10 2.61
N ASN A 27 -5.88 -20.20 3.25
CA ASN A 27 -4.62 -19.67 2.77
C ASN A 27 -4.71 -18.20 2.34
N GLY A 28 -5.31 -17.35 3.19
CA GLY A 28 -5.43 -15.91 2.97
C GLY A 28 -6.46 -15.50 1.91
N LYS A 29 -7.31 -16.42 1.45
CA LYS A 29 -8.35 -16.15 0.45
C LYS A 29 -9.73 -16.48 0.98
N ILE A 30 -10.70 -15.62 0.71
CA ILE A 30 -12.12 -15.90 0.93
C ILE A 30 -12.53 -17.03 -0.03
N LYS A 31 -13.02 -18.13 0.53
CA LYS A 31 -13.48 -19.30 -0.24
C LYS A 31 -15.00 -19.35 -0.33
N THR A 32 -15.67 -19.02 0.75
CA THR A 32 -17.13 -19.11 0.83
C THR A 32 -17.65 -18.07 1.81
N ILE A 33 -18.76 -17.44 1.46
CA ILE A 33 -19.57 -16.61 2.33
C ILE A 33 -20.97 -17.23 2.37
N GLY A 34 -21.54 -17.41 3.54
CA GLY A 34 -22.85 -18.05 3.68
C GLY A 34 -23.32 -18.05 5.13
N ASN A 35 -24.39 -18.79 5.40
CA ASN A 35 -24.95 -18.92 6.73
C ASN A 35 -24.69 -20.34 7.26
N ASN A 36 -24.47 -20.45 8.57
CA ASN A 36 -24.30 -21.74 9.26
C ASN A 36 -23.23 -22.63 8.63
N LEU A 37 -22.11 -22.03 8.19
CA LEU A 37 -21.03 -22.81 7.62
C LEU A 37 -20.44 -23.75 8.68
N ASN A 38 -20.28 -25.01 8.29
CA ASN A 38 -19.66 -26.04 9.12
C ASN A 38 -18.46 -26.63 8.37
N MET A 39 -17.26 -26.11 8.68
CA MET A 39 -16.02 -26.43 8.00
C MET A 39 -14.99 -26.91 9.03
N THR A 40 -14.17 -27.89 8.64
CA THR A 40 -12.98 -28.24 9.42
C THR A 40 -11.92 -27.16 9.23
N VAL A 41 -11.62 -26.41 10.28
CA VAL A 41 -10.74 -25.24 10.27
C VAL A 41 -9.72 -25.29 11.38
N ASP A 42 -8.66 -24.49 11.24
CA ASP A 42 -7.63 -24.35 12.26
C ASP A 42 -8.09 -23.38 13.37
N GLU A 43 -8.95 -22.41 13.02
CA GLU A 43 -9.42 -21.37 13.95
C GLU A 43 -10.86 -20.96 13.63
N VAL A 44 -11.66 -20.75 14.68
CA VAL A 44 -12.99 -20.14 14.60
C VAL A 44 -12.98 -18.83 15.36
N ILE A 45 -13.42 -17.74 14.72
CA ILE A 45 -13.56 -16.42 15.33
C ILE A 45 -15.06 -16.09 15.39
N ASP A 46 -15.59 -15.95 16.58
CA ASP A 46 -16.97 -15.48 16.76
C ASP A 46 -17.05 -13.96 16.57
N CYS A 47 -17.76 -13.56 15.53
CA CYS A 47 -17.96 -12.15 15.14
C CYS A 47 -19.38 -11.67 15.53
N THR A 48 -20.05 -12.33 16.49
CA THR A 48 -21.36 -11.90 16.98
C THR A 48 -21.30 -10.45 17.47
N ASN A 49 -22.21 -9.60 16.96
CA ASN A 49 -22.25 -8.15 17.21
C ASN A 49 -21.04 -7.37 16.67
N LEU A 50 -20.22 -7.98 15.82
CA LEU A 50 -19.12 -7.31 15.14
C LEU A 50 -19.44 -7.10 13.65
N ILE A 51 -18.84 -6.05 13.08
CA ILE A 51 -18.83 -5.81 11.65
C ILE A 51 -17.62 -6.53 11.05
N VAL A 52 -17.85 -7.23 9.94
CA VAL A 52 -16.80 -7.82 9.11
C VAL A 52 -16.82 -7.12 7.76
N SER A 53 -15.71 -6.50 7.39
CA SER A 53 -15.57 -5.77 6.13
C SER A 53 -14.20 -6.05 5.50
N PRO A 54 -14.02 -5.76 4.19
CA PRO A 54 -12.69 -5.62 3.62
C PRO A 54 -11.88 -4.59 4.41
N GLY A 55 -10.55 -4.78 4.44
CA GLY A 55 -9.67 -3.78 5.02
C GLY A 55 -9.76 -2.44 4.28
N PHE A 56 -9.61 -1.35 5.02
CA PHE A 56 -9.71 0.00 4.45
C PHE A 56 -8.52 0.31 3.53
N ILE A 57 -8.79 1.15 2.53
CA ILE A 57 -7.80 1.67 1.60
C ILE A 57 -7.60 3.15 1.92
N ASP A 58 -6.39 3.49 2.36
CA ASP A 58 -5.96 4.89 2.44
C ASP A 58 -5.51 5.33 1.04
N SER A 59 -6.29 6.21 0.42
CA SER A 59 -6.06 6.64 -0.96
C SER A 59 -5.04 7.76 -1.09
N HIS A 60 -4.52 8.31 0.01
CA HIS A 60 -3.56 9.42 -0.02
C HIS A 60 -2.56 9.32 1.13
N SER A 61 -1.41 8.71 0.87
CA SER A 61 -0.36 8.51 1.87
C SER A 61 1.03 8.83 1.31
N HIS A 62 1.96 9.11 2.22
CA HIS A 62 3.38 9.32 1.94
C HIS A 62 4.27 8.28 2.65
N ASN A 63 3.69 7.13 3.01
CA ASN A 63 4.42 6.08 3.72
C ASN A 63 5.37 5.27 2.83
N ASP A 64 5.42 5.53 1.53
CA ASP A 64 6.38 4.93 0.60
C ASP A 64 7.84 5.07 1.07
N PHE A 65 8.15 6.12 1.83
CA PHE A 65 9.46 6.30 2.46
C PHE A 65 9.70 5.39 3.67
N TYR A 66 8.64 4.80 4.24
CA TYR A 66 8.69 4.07 5.51
C TYR A 66 8.06 2.68 5.46
N VAL A 67 7.68 2.17 4.29
CA VAL A 67 6.95 0.88 4.15
C VAL A 67 7.66 -0.31 4.79
N GLY A 68 8.98 -0.28 4.88
CA GLY A 68 9.77 -1.32 5.55
C GLY A 68 9.82 -1.21 7.07
N SER A 69 9.28 -0.14 7.67
CA SER A 69 9.26 0.08 9.11
C SER A 69 7.97 -0.44 9.71
N LYS A 70 8.03 -1.49 10.52
CA LYS A 70 6.86 -2.01 11.23
C LYS A 70 6.22 -0.96 12.13
N ASP A 71 7.04 -0.16 12.82
CA ASP A 71 6.55 0.87 13.75
C ASP A 71 5.78 1.98 13.03
N ALA A 72 6.19 2.33 11.81
CA ALA A 72 5.49 3.32 11.00
C ALA A 72 4.17 2.78 10.42
N ILE A 73 4.10 1.49 10.11
CA ILE A 73 2.94 0.88 9.43
C ILE A 73 1.90 0.31 10.43
N LEU A 74 2.34 -0.19 11.57
CA LEU A 74 1.45 -0.83 12.55
C LEU A 74 0.27 0.06 13.01
N PRO A 75 0.40 1.39 13.21
CA PRO A 75 -0.73 2.26 13.56
C PRO A 75 -1.86 2.25 12.51
N PHE A 76 -1.53 2.13 11.22
CA PHE A 76 -2.51 2.05 10.14
C PHE A 76 -3.25 0.72 10.17
N LEU A 77 -2.53 -0.39 10.32
CA LEU A 77 -3.13 -1.72 10.45
C LEU A 77 -4.06 -1.82 11.67
N LYS A 78 -3.69 -1.21 12.80
CA LYS A 78 -4.53 -1.16 14.01
C LYS A 78 -5.83 -0.39 13.81
N GLN A 79 -5.90 0.46 12.79
CA GLN A 79 -7.12 1.18 12.38
C GLN A 79 -7.87 0.47 11.25
N GLY A 80 -7.44 -0.74 10.86
CA GLY A 80 -8.06 -1.51 9.79
C GLY A 80 -7.64 -1.10 8.37
N ILE A 81 -6.64 -0.22 8.22
CA ILE A 81 -6.10 0.19 6.92
C ILE A 81 -5.13 -0.89 6.44
N THR A 82 -5.52 -1.67 5.45
CA THR A 82 -4.74 -2.79 4.92
C THR A 82 -4.03 -2.48 3.60
N THR A 83 -4.40 -1.37 2.97
CA THR A 83 -3.81 -0.91 1.70
C THR A 83 -3.59 0.59 1.74
N GLN A 84 -2.44 1.05 1.26
CA GLN A 84 -2.16 2.47 1.09
C GLN A 84 -1.76 2.78 -0.36
N ILE A 85 -2.33 3.85 -0.92
CA ILE A 85 -1.88 4.44 -2.18
C ILE A 85 -0.84 5.50 -1.82
N VAL A 86 0.39 5.33 -2.30
CA VAL A 86 1.56 6.15 -1.93
C VAL A 86 2.17 6.84 -3.15
N GLY A 87 3.10 7.77 -2.94
CA GLY A 87 3.68 8.57 -4.03
C GLY A 87 2.80 9.75 -4.44
N ASN A 88 1.99 10.23 -3.51
CA ASN A 88 1.06 11.35 -3.71
C ASN A 88 1.77 12.71 -3.72
N CYS A 89 1.04 13.78 -4.03
CA CYS A 89 1.49 15.17 -4.06
C CYS A 89 2.73 15.40 -4.95
N GLY A 90 2.95 14.54 -5.93
CA GLY A 90 4.11 14.62 -6.81
C GLY A 90 5.42 14.09 -6.22
N PHE A 91 5.40 13.48 -5.02
CA PHE A 91 6.60 12.95 -4.38
C PHE A 91 6.50 11.45 -4.15
N SER A 92 7.56 10.72 -4.50
CA SER A 92 7.67 9.29 -4.29
C SER A 92 9.09 8.89 -3.84
N ALA A 93 9.21 7.78 -3.13
CA ALA A 93 10.49 7.21 -2.68
C ALA A 93 11.29 6.53 -3.80
N TYR A 94 10.82 6.61 -5.02
CA TYR A 94 11.36 6.00 -6.25
C TYR A 94 11.12 6.93 -7.44
N GLY A 95 11.67 6.62 -8.62
CA GLY A 95 11.58 7.44 -9.81
C GLY A 95 12.70 8.47 -9.92
N VAL A 96 13.82 8.23 -9.21
CA VAL A 96 15.05 9.03 -9.34
C VAL A 96 16.11 8.17 -10.02
N SER A 97 16.73 8.69 -11.08
CA SER A 97 17.85 8.00 -11.73
C SER A 97 19.00 7.78 -10.74
N PRO A 98 19.57 6.57 -10.66
CA PRO A 98 20.76 6.31 -9.83
C PRO A 98 21.95 7.21 -10.18
N ASP A 99 22.03 7.64 -11.43
CA ASP A 99 23.12 8.48 -11.96
C ASP A 99 22.82 9.98 -11.83
N SER A 100 21.61 10.34 -11.37
CA SER A 100 21.23 11.74 -11.18
C SER A 100 22.13 12.43 -10.14
N GLN A 101 22.68 13.57 -10.51
CA GLN A 101 23.38 14.47 -9.57
C GLN A 101 22.46 15.03 -8.48
N TYR A 102 21.15 14.96 -8.67
CA TYR A 102 20.13 15.47 -7.75
C TYR A 102 19.51 14.40 -6.85
N LYS A 103 19.99 13.16 -6.91
CA LYS A 103 19.40 12.04 -6.16
C LYS A 103 19.27 12.28 -4.66
N GLU A 104 20.23 13.00 -4.08
CA GLU A 104 20.22 13.32 -2.64
C GLU A 104 19.15 14.33 -2.25
N LEU A 105 18.62 15.11 -3.19
CA LEU A 105 17.55 16.07 -2.88
C LEU A 105 16.24 15.38 -2.53
N VAL A 106 15.97 14.21 -3.13
CA VAL A 106 14.74 13.45 -2.84
C VAL A 106 14.95 12.50 -1.66
N GLY A 107 16.06 11.74 -1.65
CA GLY A 107 16.30 10.72 -0.64
C GLY A 107 16.90 11.24 0.66
N GLY A 108 17.93 12.08 0.57
CA GLY A 108 18.77 12.42 1.71
C GLY A 108 18.26 13.56 2.56
N SER A 109 17.82 14.67 1.95
CA SER A 109 17.52 15.90 2.68
C SER A 109 16.08 15.97 3.21
N LEU A 110 15.11 15.45 2.46
CA LEU A 110 13.70 15.54 2.84
C LEU A 110 13.23 14.37 3.71
N PHE A 111 13.68 13.14 3.42
CA PHE A 111 13.11 11.95 4.04
C PHE A 111 14.10 10.99 4.67
N LYS A 112 15.40 11.27 4.65
CA LYS A 112 16.48 10.43 5.23
C LYS A 112 16.43 8.96 4.79
N THR A 113 15.88 8.68 3.62
CA THR A 113 15.75 7.32 3.11
C THR A 113 16.66 7.11 1.92
N THR A 114 17.16 5.90 1.76
CA THR A 114 17.93 5.54 0.57
C THR A 114 17.00 5.53 -0.63
N ASN A 115 17.36 6.28 -1.65
CA ASN A 115 16.66 6.26 -2.93
C ASN A 115 16.60 4.84 -3.50
N ALA A 116 15.43 4.40 -3.88
CA ALA A 116 15.23 3.08 -4.47
C ALA A 116 15.53 3.03 -5.98
N GLY A 117 15.82 4.16 -6.61
CA GLY A 117 15.95 4.25 -8.06
C GLY A 117 14.60 4.07 -8.75
N SER A 118 14.47 3.11 -9.65
CA SER A 118 13.23 2.85 -10.36
C SER A 118 12.14 2.25 -9.46
N LEU A 119 10.86 2.35 -9.90
CA LEU A 119 9.74 1.67 -9.25
C LEU A 119 9.98 0.15 -9.14
N ASN A 120 10.57 -0.48 -10.17
CA ASN A 120 10.87 -1.91 -10.14
C ASN A 120 11.91 -2.24 -9.05
N ALA A 121 12.94 -1.40 -8.87
CA ALA A 121 13.92 -1.59 -7.80
C ALA A 121 13.26 -1.47 -6.42
N TYR A 122 12.39 -0.49 -6.24
CA TYR A 122 11.59 -0.32 -5.03
C TYR A 122 10.68 -1.53 -4.76
N ALA A 123 9.90 -1.96 -5.74
CA ALA A 123 9.01 -3.11 -5.62
C ALA A 123 9.77 -4.40 -5.27
N ASN A 124 10.92 -4.65 -5.91
CA ASN A 124 11.74 -5.83 -5.64
C ASN A 124 12.39 -5.81 -4.25
N ARG A 125 12.74 -4.62 -3.74
CA ARG A 125 13.27 -4.48 -2.37
C ARG A 125 12.27 -4.94 -1.31
N TYR A 126 11.00 -4.67 -1.53
CA TYR A 126 9.94 -4.89 -0.56
C TYR A 126 9.02 -6.08 -0.89
N ARG A 127 9.23 -6.76 -2.02
CA ARG A 127 8.44 -7.92 -2.39
C ARG A 127 8.42 -8.96 -1.27
N ASP A 128 7.23 -9.40 -0.90
CA ASP A 128 6.96 -10.41 0.14
C ASP A 128 7.47 -10.05 1.55
N LYS A 129 7.82 -8.79 1.79
CA LYS A 129 8.35 -8.32 3.09
C LYS A 129 7.42 -7.35 3.80
N LEU A 130 6.40 -6.85 3.12
CA LEU A 130 5.47 -5.88 3.68
C LEU A 130 4.38 -6.57 4.48
N ILE A 131 3.97 -5.92 5.57
CA ILE A 131 2.83 -6.34 6.40
C ILE A 131 1.52 -5.67 5.98
N GLN A 132 1.57 -4.84 4.92
CA GLN A 132 0.44 -4.09 4.37
C GLN A 132 0.59 -4.01 2.85
N ASN A 133 -0.52 -3.90 2.13
CA ASN A 133 -0.48 -3.70 0.68
C ASN A 133 -0.14 -2.25 0.34
N ILE A 134 0.68 -2.06 -0.68
CA ILE A 134 1.07 -0.75 -1.18
C ILE A 134 0.73 -0.68 -2.67
N VAL A 135 0.08 0.42 -3.06
CA VAL A 135 -0.17 0.78 -4.47
C VAL A 135 0.66 2.02 -4.78
N PRO A 136 1.79 1.86 -5.48
CA PRO A 136 2.71 2.95 -5.71
C PRO A 136 2.32 3.80 -6.92
N LEU A 137 2.29 5.13 -6.74
CA LEU A 137 2.22 6.13 -7.80
C LEU A 137 3.62 6.75 -7.99
N VAL A 138 4.04 6.99 -9.22
CA VAL A 138 5.29 7.69 -9.50
C VAL A 138 5.06 9.20 -9.37
N GLY A 139 5.82 9.84 -8.47
CA GLY A 139 5.69 11.27 -8.22
C GLY A 139 6.32 12.11 -9.33
N HIS A 140 5.53 12.90 -10.05
CA HIS A 140 6.02 13.80 -11.10
C HIS A 140 7.10 14.78 -10.60
N GLY A 141 6.94 15.33 -9.38
CA GLY A 141 7.95 16.19 -8.76
C GLY A 141 9.27 15.46 -8.53
N THR A 142 9.19 14.20 -8.06
CA THR A 142 10.38 13.36 -7.85
C THR A 142 11.14 13.13 -9.16
N THR A 143 10.44 12.72 -10.22
CA THR A 143 11.08 12.48 -11.52
C THR A 143 11.65 13.77 -12.11
N ARG A 144 10.93 14.89 -11.95
CA ARG A 144 11.41 16.20 -12.38
C ARG A 144 12.68 16.63 -11.62
N ILE A 145 12.70 16.46 -10.29
CA ILE A 145 13.90 16.76 -9.49
C ILE A 145 15.09 15.92 -9.94
N SER A 146 14.84 14.67 -10.33
CA SER A 146 15.89 13.78 -10.83
C SER A 146 16.65 14.35 -12.02
N VAL A 147 15.99 15.11 -12.90
CA VAL A 147 16.61 15.65 -14.14
C VAL A 147 16.95 17.13 -14.07
N ASN A 148 16.28 17.91 -13.23
CA ASN A 148 16.41 19.38 -13.22
C ASN A 148 16.62 19.99 -11.81
N GLY A 149 16.76 19.16 -10.78
CA GLY A 149 16.88 19.64 -9.41
C GLY A 149 15.65 20.43 -8.98
N MET A 150 15.85 21.44 -8.15
CA MET A 150 14.78 22.33 -7.65
C MET A 150 14.51 23.52 -8.60
N SER A 151 15.02 23.49 -9.82
CA SER A 151 14.81 24.57 -10.80
C SER A 151 13.35 24.66 -11.24
N SER A 152 12.82 25.88 -11.33
CA SER A 152 11.52 26.19 -11.93
C SER A 152 11.57 26.35 -13.45
N SER A 153 12.75 26.33 -14.07
CA SER A 153 12.91 26.47 -15.51
C SER A 153 12.22 25.31 -16.25
N PRO A 154 11.66 25.54 -17.46
CA PRO A 154 11.17 24.46 -18.29
C PRO A 154 12.24 23.39 -18.52
N LEU A 155 11.84 22.13 -18.65
CA LEU A 155 12.75 21.05 -19.04
C LEU A 155 13.18 21.21 -20.48
N THR A 156 14.42 20.87 -20.81
CA THR A 156 14.84 20.67 -22.19
C THR A 156 14.19 19.40 -22.76
N THR A 157 14.26 19.23 -24.07
CA THR A 157 13.75 17.99 -24.71
C THR A 157 14.46 16.76 -24.17
N GLU A 158 15.76 16.82 -23.96
CA GLU A 158 16.57 15.73 -23.42
C GLU A 158 16.15 15.41 -21.97
N GLN A 159 16.01 16.40 -21.10
CA GLN A 159 15.55 16.24 -19.73
C GLN A 159 14.13 15.66 -19.66
N PHE A 160 13.25 16.07 -20.58
CA PHE A 160 11.91 15.52 -20.64
C PHE A 160 11.92 14.04 -21.03
N GLN A 161 12.76 13.64 -21.98
CA GLN A 161 12.92 12.23 -22.37
C GLN A 161 13.53 11.38 -21.24
N GLU A 162 14.47 11.94 -20.49
CA GLU A 162 15.05 11.26 -19.32
C GLU A 162 14.06 11.07 -18.17
N GLN A 163 13.07 11.96 -18.06
CA GLN A 163 12.02 11.88 -17.03
C GLN A 163 11.02 10.75 -17.28
N LEU A 164 10.79 10.35 -18.52
CA LEU A 164 9.83 9.33 -18.94
C LEU A 164 10.35 7.91 -18.69
#